data_eedbbab1d94cecbc10d9c2f559adf1ea
#
_entry.id   eedbbab1d94cecbc10d9c2f559adf1ea
#
_cell.length_a   1.000
_cell.length_b   1.000
_cell.length_c   1.000
_cell.angle_alpha   90.00
_cell.angle_beta   90.00
_cell.angle_gamma   90.00
#
_symmetry.space_group_name_H-M   'P 1'
#
loop_
_entity.id
_entity.type
_entity.pdbx_description
1 polymer ?
#
loop_
_entity_poly.entity_id
_entity_poly.type
_entity_poly.pdbx_seq_one_letter_code
_entity_poly.pdbx_strand_id
1 'polypeptide(L)'
;MKERLRGDSWKINWNNWSKEIFERSSKENKLILLSLSAVWCHWCHVMDETTYSEPDIIRTINENFIPVRVDVDQRPDIAERYNFGGYPTFAFLNSKGDILLGGTYVPPEQFKEILKEVAELAKNEDLNKETTSIFQSIFKPSETEPNQKVIWDILDLVTTMYDRVYGGFGVQPKFPISDALLFLENMY
;
A
#
# COMPACT_ATOMS: atom_id res chain seq x y z
N MET A 1 16.80 -2.88 -12.06
CA MET A 1 15.57 -3.48 -11.48
C MET A 1 15.41 -4.97 -11.81
N LYS A 2 15.61 -5.44 -13.05
CA LYS A 2 15.45 -6.87 -13.43
C LYS A 2 16.30 -7.86 -12.59
N GLU A 3 17.49 -7.48 -12.18
CA GLU A 3 18.42 -8.35 -11.41
C GLU A 3 17.98 -8.67 -9.97
N ARG A 4 16.93 -7.98 -9.48
CA ARG A 4 16.41 -8.15 -8.11
C ARG A 4 15.07 -8.90 -8.05
N LEU A 5 14.48 -9.21 -9.21
CA LEU A 5 13.23 -9.94 -9.31
C LEU A 5 13.49 -11.45 -9.23
N ARG A 6 12.61 -12.18 -8.57
CA ARG A 6 12.71 -13.63 -8.43
C ARG A 6 11.63 -14.34 -9.20
N GLY A 7 11.86 -15.63 -9.48
CA GLY A 7 10.95 -16.44 -10.27
C GLY A 7 10.69 -15.83 -11.64
N ASP A 8 9.45 -15.87 -12.07
CA ASP A 8 8.97 -15.30 -13.35
C ASP A 8 8.40 -13.89 -13.20
N SER A 9 8.50 -13.26 -12.04
CA SER A 9 7.96 -11.91 -11.76
C SER A 9 8.55 -10.82 -12.67
N TRP A 10 9.70 -11.07 -13.30
CA TRP A 10 10.30 -10.19 -14.30
C TRP A 10 9.51 -10.12 -15.62
N LYS A 11 8.56 -11.04 -15.86
CA LYS A 11 7.66 -11.03 -17.03
C LYS A 11 6.52 -10.02 -16.90
N ILE A 12 6.29 -9.52 -15.67
CA ILE A 12 5.42 -8.37 -15.46
C ILE A 12 6.16 -7.12 -15.97
N ASN A 13 5.47 -6.29 -16.75
CA ASN A 13 6.02 -5.08 -17.37
C ASN A 13 6.19 -3.95 -16.35
N TRP A 14 6.98 -4.19 -15.29
CA TRP A 14 7.21 -3.25 -14.22
C TRP A 14 7.79 -1.92 -14.71
N ASN A 15 7.13 -0.84 -14.34
CA ASN A 15 7.59 0.52 -14.55
C ASN A 15 8.18 1.08 -13.26
N ASN A 16 9.04 2.12 -13.39
CA ASN A 16 9.45 2.95 -12.26
C ASN A 16 8.35 3.95 -11.92
N TRP A 17 8.32 4.38 -10.66
CA TRP A 17 7.45 5.47 -10.24
C TRP A 17 7.86 6.79 -10.93
N SER A 18 6.94 7.40 -11.66
CA SER A 18 7.16 8.65 -12.36
C SER A 18 5.84 9.37 -12.66
N LYS A 19 5.90 10.64 -13.02
CA LYS A 19 4.71 11.43 -13.38
C LYS A 19 4.02 10.86 -14.63
N GLU A 20 4.79 10.36 -15.58
CA GLU A 20 4.31 9.77 -16.83
C GLU A 20 3.39 8.57 -16.60
N ILE A 21 3.57 7.83 -15.50
CA ILE A 21 2.71 6.70 -15.14
C ILE A 21 1.28 7.17 -14.86
N PHE A 22 1.11 8.29 -14.16
CA PHE A 22 -0.20 8.85 -13.86
C PHE A 22 -0.88 9.43 -15.09
N GLU A 23 -0.13 10.11 -15.96
CA GLU A 23 -0.61 10.60 -17.25
C GLU A 23 -1.05 9.44 -18.16
N ARG A 24 -0.27 8.35 -18.16
CA ARG A 24 -0.59 7.13 -18.88
C ARG A 24 -1.84 6.44 -18.29
N SER A 25 -1.96 6.35 -16.98
CA SER A 25 -3.14 5.82 -16.28
C SER A 25 -4.40 6.56 -16.68
N SER A 26 -4.36 7.89 -16.68
CA SER A 26 -5.48 8.73 -17.13
C SER A 26 -5.82 8.52 -18.61
N LYS A 27 -4.82 8.43 -19.50
CA LYS A 27 -4.99 8.28 -20.93
C LYS A 27 -5.53 6.91 -21.34
N GLU A 28 -5.01 5.84 -20.71
CA GLU A 28 -5.38 4.45 -21.02
C GLU A 28 -6.62 4.01 -20.21
N ASN A 29 -7.11 4.83 -19.29
CA ASN A 29 -8.16 4.49 -18.32
C ASN A 29 -7.85 3.17 -17.59
N LYS A 30 -6.60 3.01 -17.13
CA LYS A 30 -6.13 1.85 -16.40
C LYS A 30 -5.66 2.24 -15.01
N LEU A 31 -5.98 1.40 -14.03
CA LEU A 31 -5.44 1.55 -12.69
C LEU A 31 -3.95 1.23 -12.65
N ILE A 32 -3.26 1.87 -11.72
CA ILE A 32 -1.87 1.57 -11.40
C ILE A 32 -1.86 0.46 -10.35
N LEU A 33 -1.12 -0.62 -10.61
CA LEU A 33 -0.78 -1.62 -9.58
C LEU A 33 0.59 -1.27 -9.02
N LEU A 34 0.63 -0.65 -7.85
CA LEU A 34 1.85 -0.36 -7.12
C LEU A 34 2.28 -1.59 -6.32
N SER A 35 3.56 -1.95 -6.40
CA SER A 35 4.21 -2.95 -5.55
C SER A 35 5.38 -2.31 -4.82
N LEU A 36 5.30 -2.25 -3.49
CA LEU A 36 6.39 -1.84 -2.61
C LEU A 36 7.17 -3.06 -2.16
N SER A 37 8.47 -3.04 -2.36
CA SER A 37 9.35 -4.17 -2.10
C SER A 37 10.70 -3.72 -1.60
N ALA A 38 11.39 -4.57 -0.84
CA ALA A 38 12.77 -4.36 -0.40
C ALA A 38 13.63 -5.59 -0.70
N VAL A 39 14.92 -5.39 -0.92
CA VAL A 39 15.86 -6.48 -1.20
C VAL A 39 16.07 -7.43 -0.02
N TRP A 40 15.88 -6.93 1.19
CA TRP A 40 16.01 -7.69 2.44
C TRP A 40 14.70 -8.38 2.87
N CYS A 41 13.59 -8.13 2.16
CA CYS A 41 12.26 -8.58 2.54
C CYS A 41 12.00 -10.02 2.05
N HIS A 42 12.01 -10.98 2.96
CA HIS A 42 11.75 -12.39 2.64
C HIS A 42 10.39 -12.60 1.96
N TRP A 43 9.32 -12.04 2.52
CA TRP A 43 7.97 -12.19 1.96
C TRP A 43 7.79 -11.50 0.59
N CYS A 44 8.60 -10.48 0.29
CA CYS A 44 8.65 -9.92 -1.05
C CYS A 44 9.21 -10.93 -2.06
N HIS A 45 10.24 -11.67 -1.66
CA HIS A 45 10.81 -12.74 -2.47
C HIS A 45 9.81 -13.89 -2.67
N VAL A 46 9.10 -14.28 -1.60
CA VAL A 46 8.03 -15.30 -1.69
C VAL A 46 6.94 -14.83 -2.65
N MET A 47 6.48 -13.58 -2.58
CA MET A 47 5.47 -13.06 -3.50
C MET A 47 5.95 -13.01 -4.95
N ASP A 48 7.23 -12.71 -5.17
CA ASP A 48 7.83 -12.77 -6.50
C ASP A 48 7.86 -14.19 -7.06
N GLU A 49 8.29 -15.17 -6.25
CA GLU A 49 8.45 -16.57 -6.66
C GLU A 49 7.12 -17.30 -6.80
N THR A 50 6.07 -16.84 -6.12
CA THR A 50 4.75 -17.48 -6.13
C THR A 50 3.73 -16.64 -6.91
N THR A 51 3.16 -15.60 -6.27
CA THR A 51 2.03 -14.83 -6.81
C THR A 51 2.37 -14.11 -8.10
N TYR A 52 3.49 -13.39 -8.14
CA TYR A 52 3.92 -12.65 -9.33
C TYR A 52 4.60 -13.53 -10.40
N SER A 53 4.77 -14.83 -10.13
CA SER A 53 5.29 -15.79 -11.09
C SER A 53 4.20 -16.64 -11.77
N GLU A 54 2.94 -16.52 -11.31
CA GLU A 54 1.81 -17.23 -11.92
C GLU A 54 1.49 -16.66 -13.31
N PRO A 55 1.44 -17.50 -14.37
CA PRO A 55 1.23 -17.03 -15.75
C PRO A 55 -0.06 -16.23 -15.93
N ASP A 56 -1.15 -16.63 -15.29
CA ASP A 56 -2.44 -15.94 -15.39
C ASP A 56 -2.39 -14.58 -14.71
N ILE A 57 -1.71 -14.47 -13.56
CA ILE A 57 -1.52 -13.21 -12.85
C ILE A 57 -0.67 -12.26 -13.69
N ILE A 58 0.46 -12.74 -14.25
CA ILE A 58 1.33 -11.95 -15.11
C ILE A 58 0.54 -11.39 -16.29
N ARG A 59 -0.23 -12.25 -16.98
CA ARG A 59 -1.07 -11.85 -18.12
C ARG A 59 -2.09 -10.79 -17.70
N THR A 60 -2.86 -11.06 -16.63
CA THR A 60 -3.91 -10.16 -16.16
C THR A 60 -3.35 -8.79 -15.76
N ILE A 61 -2.23 -8.75 -15.05
CA ILE A 61 -1.55 -7.50 -14.68
C ILE A 61 -1.14 -6.72 -15.92
N ASN A 62 -0.45 -7.36 -16.88
CA ASN A 62 0.06 -6.69 -18.07
C ASN A 62 -1.04 -6.15 -18.98
N GLU A 63 -2.19 -6.84 -19.06
CA GLU A 63 -3.31 -6.46 -19.90
C GLU A 63 -4.16 -5.35 -19.28
N ASN A 64 -4.45 -5.42 -17.99
CA ASN A 64 -5.47 -4.58 -17.36
C ASN A 64 -4.93 -3.45 -16.49
N PHE A 65 -3.67 -3.48 -16.10
CA PHE A 65 -3.09 -2.52 -15.16
C PHE A 65 -1.82 -1.89 -15.71
N ILE A 66 -1.39 -0.82 -15.06
CA ILE A 66 -0.04 -0.26 -15.22
C ILE A 66 0.77 -0.67 -14.01
N PRO A 67 1.58 -1.74 -14.10
CA PRO A 67 2.36 -2.21 -12.97
C PRO A 67 3.54 -1.28 -12.69
N VAL A 68 3.67 -0.88 -11.43
CA VAL A 68 4.75 -0.04 -10.92
C VAL A 68 5.40 -0.73 -9.74
N ARG A 69 6.72 -0.85 -9.76
CA ARG A 69 7.48 -1.41 -8.64
C ARG A 69 8.41 -0.36 -8.04
N VAL A 70 8.37 -0.27 -6.72
CA VAL A 70 9.17 0.67 -5.94
C VAL A 70 10.01 -0.09 -4.93
N ASP A 71 11.30 0.19 -4.94
CA ASP A 71 12.22 -0.21 -3.88
C ASP A 71 12.09 0.81 -2.73
N VAL A 72 11.64 0.34 -1.58
CA VAL A 72 11.32 1.20 -0.44
C VAL A 72 12.54 1.90 0.15
N ASP A 73 13.73 1.30 0.02
CA ASP A 73 14.98 1.91 0.47
C ASP A 73 15.41 3.08 -0.43
N GLN A 74 15.02 3.03 -1.72
CA GLN A 74 15.30 4.09 -2.68
C GLN A 74 14.24 5.21 -2.65
N ARG A 75 13.00 4.86 -2.32
CA ARG A 75 11.86 5.79 -2.30
C ARG A 75 11.05 5.65 -1.01
N PRO A 76 11.65 6.04 0.14
CA PRO A 76 10.96 6.00 1.43
C PRO A 76 9.72 6.91 1.47
N ASP A 77 9.72 8.00 0.72
CA ASP A 77 8.59 8.91 0.56
C ASP A 77 7.33 8.21 0.01
N ILE A 78 7.50 7.31 -0.97
CA ILE A 78 6.41 6.53 -1.53
C ILE A 78 6.00 5.41 -0.58
N ALA A 79 6.98 4.77 0.03
CA ALA A 79 6.74 3.72 1.02
C ALA A 79 5.91 4.24 2.19
N GLU A 80 6.24 5.40 2.75
CA GLU A 80 5.49 6.03 3.83
C GLU A 80 4.04 6.32 3.46
N ARG A 81 3.82 6.83 2.24
CA ARG A 81 2.47 7.20 1.76
C ARG A 81 1.56 6.01 1.50
N TYR A 82 2.10 4.88 1.01
CA TYR A 82 1.30 3.78 0.48
C TYR A 82 1.48 2.45 1.23
N ASN A 83 2.21 2.42 2.34
CA ASN A 83 2.44 1.21 3.13
C ASN A 83 1.18 0.78 3.88
N PHE A 84 0.85 -0.50 3.80
CA PHE A 84 -0.26 -1.14 4.53
C PHE A 84 0.22 -1.88 5.80
N GLY A 85 1.26 -1.38 6.46
CA GLY A 85 1.75 -1.91 7.73
C GLY A 85 2.80 -3.01 7.60
N GLY A 86 3.34 -3.26 6.41
CA GLY A 86 4.40 -4.25 6.18
C GLY A 86 4.77 -4.43 4.71
N TYR A 87 5.77 -5.27 4.45
CA TYR A 87 6.21 -5.58 3.10
C TYR A 87 6.13 -7.10 2.83
N PRO A 88 5.80 -7.52 1.57
CA PRO A 88 5.44 -6.66 0.46
C PRO A 88 4.14 -5.88 0.73
N THR A 89 4.02 -4.70 0.16
CA THR A 89 2.75 -4.00 0.03
C THR A 89 2.36 -3.93 -1.44
N PHE A 90 1.09 -4.16 -1.75
CA PHE A 90 0.52 -3.80 -3.04
C PHE A 90 -0.62 -2.80 -2.86
N ALA A 91 -0.83 -1.93 -3.86
CA ALA A 91 -1.96 -1.01 -3.89
C ALA A 91 -2.44 -0.77 -5.31
N PHE A 92 -3.76 -0.69 -5.51
CA PHE A 92 -4.37 -0.21 -6.75
C PHE A 92 -4.66 1.28 -6.59
N LEU A 93 -4.13 2.07 -7.51
CA LEU A 93 -4.25 3.52 -7.49
C LEU A 93 -4.97 4.00 -8.75
N ASN A 94 -5.74 5.08 -8.61
CA ASN A 94 -6.24 5.82 -9.76
C ASN A 94 -5.19 6.76 -10.36
N SER A 95 -5.53 7.48 -11.43
CA SER A 95 -4.64 8.42 -12.10
C SER A 95 -4.27 9.66 -11.26
N LYS A 96 -4.95 9.90 -10.14
CA LYS A 96 -4.63 10.96 -9.17
C LYS A 96 -3.69 10.47 -8.06
N GLY A 97 -3.46 9.16 -7.96
CA GLY A 97 -2.68 8.53 -6.91
C GLY A 97 -3.48 8.21 -5.65
N ASP A 98 -4.81 8.23 -5.73
CA ASP A 98 -5.66 7.81 -4.62
C ASP A 98 -5.74 6.29 -4.57
N ILE A 99 -5.72 5.74 -3.35
CA ILE A 99 -5.78 4.31 -3.10
C ILE A 99 -7.24 3.83 -3.24
N LEU A 100 -7.45 2.80 -4.06
CA LEU A 100 -8.74 2.12 -4.19
C LEU A 100 -8.79 0.87 -3.31
N LEU A 101 -7.74 0.08 -3.35
CA LEU A 101 -7.57 -1.14 -2.59
C LEU A 101 -6.08 -1.38 -2.38
N GLY A 102 -5.72 -2.04 -1.29
CA GLY A 102 -4.35 -2.46 -1.06
C GLY A 102 -4.23 -3.45 0.08
N GLY A 103 -3.04 -3.98 0.26
CA GLY A 103 -2.74 -4.95 1.29
C GLY A 103 -1.28 -5.36 1.27
N THR A 104 -0.97 -6.38 2.07
CA THR A 104 0.35 -6.98 2.14
C THR A 104 0.41 -8.27 1.32
N TYR A 105 1.21 -9.25 1.71
CA TYR A 105 1.30 -10.53 1.01
C TYR A 105 -0.06 -11.21 0.83
N VAL A 106 -0.33 -11.67 -0.39
CA VAL A 106 -1.53 -12.44 -0.75
C VAL A 106 -1.11 -13.65 -1.60
N PRO A 107 -1.60 -14.86 -1.26
CA PRO A 107 -1.36 -16.06 -2.05
C PRO A 107 -1.95 -15.96 -3.47
N PRO A 108 -1.43 -16.72 -4.45
CA PRO A 108 -1.81 -16.63 -5.86
C PRO A 108 -3.31 -16.68 -6.13
N GLU A 109 -4.03 -17.64 -5.54
CA GLU A 109 -5.46 -17.82 -5.81
C GLU A 109 -6.30 -16.63 -5.38
N GLN A 110 -6.03 -16.10 -4.17
CA GLN A 110 -6.72 -14.91 -3.68
C GLN A 110 -6.36 -13.66 -4.49
N PHE A 111 -5.10 -13.55 -4.93
CA PHE A 111 -4.67 -12.42 -5.72
C PHE A 111 -5.29 -12.43 -7.13
N LYS A 112 -5.54 -13.60 -7.72
CA LYS A 112 -6.30 -13.74 -8.98
C LYS A 112 -7.72 -13.18 -8.84
N GLU A 113 -8.39 -13.49 -7.74
CA GLU A 113 -9.74 -12.98 -7.46
C GLU A 113 -9.73 -11.46 -7.31
N ILE A 114 -8.81 -10.92 -6.52
CA ILE A 114 -8.64 -9.46 -6.36
C ILE A 114 -8.41 -8.77 -7.71
N LEU A 115 -7.49 -9.30 -8.54
CA LEU A 115 -7.21 -8.74 -9.86
C LEU A 115 -8.45 -8.72 -10.76
N LYS A 116 -9.24 -9.78 -10.72
CA LYS A 116 -10.47 -9.90 -11.52
C LYS A 116 -11.52 -8.88 -11.06
N GLU A 117 -11.79 -8.81 -9.77
CA GLU A 117 -12.75 -7.86 -9.20
C GLU A 117 -12.35 -6.40 -9.48
N VAL A 118 -11.09 -6.05 -9.26
CA VAL A 118 -10.59 -4.70 -9.50
C VAL A 118 -10.60 -4.36 -11.00
N ALA A 119 -10.29 -5.32 -11.88
CA ALA A 119 -10.37 -5.10 -13.32
C ALA A 119 -11.81 -4.93 -13.83
N GLU A 120 -12.79 -5.60 -13.21
CA GLU A 120 -14.21 -5.44 -13.53
C GLU A 120 -14.74 -4.09 -13.03
N LEU A 121 -14.39 -3.68 -11.82
CA LEU A 121 -14.75 -2.37 -11.29
C LEU A 121 -14.17 -1.24 -12.17
N ALA A 122 -12.91 -1.38 -12.58
CA ALA A 122 -12.26 -0.42 -13.45
C ALA A 122 -12.92 -0.23 -14.82
N LYS A 123 -13.65 -1.23 -15.32
CA LYS A 123 -14.39 -1.14 -16.59
C LYS A 123 -15.74 -0.45 -16.46
N ASN A 124 -16.36 -0.53 -15.29
CA ASN A 124 -17.73 -0.10 -15.05
C ASN A 124 -17.82 1.33 -14.49
N GLU A 125 -16.73 1.86 -13.96
CA GLU A 125 -16.69 3.18 -13.36
C GLU A 125 -15.73 4.12 -14.11
N ASP A 126 -16.09 5.40 -14.15
CA ASP A 126 -15.14 6.45 -14.54
C ASP A 126 -14.12 6.61 -13.42
N LEU A 127 -12.94 6.00 -13.61
CA LEU A 127 -11.85 5.96 -12.62
C LEU A 127 -11.35 7.36 -12.20
N ASN A 128 -11.77 8.40 -12.91
CA ASN A 128 -11.44 9.80 -12.62
C ASN A 128 -12.52 10.50 -11.79
N LYS A 129 -13.72 9.92 -11.64
CA LYS A 129 -14.69 10.41 -10.66
C LYS A 129 -14.13 10.12 -9.28
N GLU A 130 -14.41 11.04 -8.36
CA GLU A 130 -14.02 10.90 -6.95
C GLU A 130 -14.47 9.56 -6.42
N THR A 131 -13.61 8.56 -6.54
CA THR A 131 -13.82 7.27 -5.91
C THR A 131 -13.65 7.53 -4.43
N THR A 132 -14.78 7.60 -3.73
CA THR A 132 -14.79 7.64 -2.27
C THR A 132 -14.23 6.29 -1.83
N SER A 133 -12.93 6.20 -1.62
CA SER A 133 -12.31 4.97 -1.17
C SER A 133 -13.01 4.57 0.12
N ILE A 134 -13.25 3.28 0.30
CA ILE A 134 -13.75 2.73 1.57
C ILE A 134 -12.85 3.21 2.72
N PHE A 135 -11.56 3.43 2.45
CA PHE A 135 -10.59 4.02 3.36
C PHE A 135 -10.88 5.51 3.67
N GLN A 136 -11.30 6.33 2.70
CA GLN A 136 -11.67 7.73 2.97
C GLN A 136 -12.93 7.84 3.82
N SER A 137 -13.82 6.83 3.79
CA SER A 137 -14.98 6.81 4.70
C SER A 137 -14.60 6.47 6.14
N ILE A 138 -13.48 5.75 6.34
CA ILE A 138 -12.95 5.39 7.66
C ILE A 138 -11.98 6.47 8.18
N PHE A 139 -11.21 7.08 7.29
CA PHE A 139 -10.22 8.12 7.59
C PHE A 139 -10.55 9.43 6.87
N LYS A 140 -11.79 9.94 6.98
CA LYS A 140 -12.03 11.34 6.65
C LYS A 140 -11.16 12.18 7.57
N PRO A 141 -10.14 12.89 7.05
CA PRO A 141 -9.46 13.87 7.87
C PRO A 141 -10.53 14.85 8.34
N SER A 142 -10.68 14.97 9.64
CA SER A 142 -11.52 16.02 10.21
C SER A 142 -10.90 17.35 9.80
N GLU A 143 -11.63 18.18 9.07
CA GLU A 143 -11.21 19.56 8.76
C GLU A 143 -11.23 20.47 10.01
N THR A 144 -11.45 19.88 11.19
CA THR A 144 -11.42 20.61 12.46
C THR A 144 -9.99 20.86 12.88
N GLU A 145 -9.68 22.11 13.18
CA GLU A 145 -8.43 22.50 13.83
C GLU A 145 -8.19 21.63 15.08
N PRO A 146 -6.95 21.15 15.27
CA PRO A 146 -6.59 20.37 16.46
C PRO A 146 -6.95 21.18 17.71
N ASN A 147 -7.86 20.66 18.51
CA ASN A 147 -8.22 21.29 19.78
C ASN A 147 -7.67 20.46 20.95
N GLN A 148 -7.70 21.05 22.11
CA GLN A 148 -7.16 20.43 23.33
C GLN A 148 -7.81 19.07 23.64
N LYS A 149 -9.07 18.86 23.26
CA LYS A 149 -9.76 17.59 23.43
C LYS A 149 -9.13 16.48 22.58
N VAL A 150 -8.76 16.77 21.34
CA VAL A 150 -8.10 15.79 20.45
C VAL A 150 -6.77 15.33 21.05
N ILE A 151 -6.02 16.24 21.67
CA ILE A 151 -4.77 15.91 22.35
C ILE A 151 -5.02 14.92 23.51
N TRP A 152 -6.04 15.17 24.33
CA TRP A 152 -6.41 14.27 25.42
C TRP A 152 -6.92 12.91 24.93
N ASP A 153 -7.73 12.89 23.86
CA ASP A 153 -8.23 11.66 23.24
C ASP A 153 -7.06 10.80 22.71
N ILE A 154 -6.03 11.44 22.12
CA ILE A 154 -4.81 10.75 21.65
C ILE A 154 -3.99 10.21 22.83
N LEU A 155 -3.82 11.01 23.90
CA LEU A 155 -3.12 10.58 25.11
C LEU A 155 -3.79 9.35 25.75
N ASP A 156 -5.10 9.36 25.85
CA ASP A 156 -5.88 8.24 26.38
C ASP A 156 -5.72 7.00 25.51
N LEU A 157 -5.82 7.15 24.19
CA LEU A 157 -5.60 6.07 23.24
C LEU A 157 -4.19 5.46 23.38
N VAL A 158 -3.15 6.28 23.34
CA VAL A 158 -1.75 5.82 23.45
C VAL A 158 -1.50 5.15 24.79
N THR A 159 -2.04 5.72 25.89
CA THR A 159 -1.92 5.14 27.23
C THR A 159 -2.64 3.79 27.34
N THR A 160 -3.80 3.66 26.72
CA THR A 160 -4.58 2.41 26.66
C THR A 160 -3.86 1.33 25.87
N MET A 161 -3.14 1.71 24.79
CA MET A 161 -2.37 0.79 23.97
C MET A 161 -1.06 0.33 24.61
N TYR A 162 -0.61 0.97 25.69
CA TYR A 162 0.66 0.63 26.32
C TYR A 162 0.60 -0.69 27.06
N ASP A 163 1.47 -1.61 26.69
CA ASP A 163 1.61 -2.91 27.33
C ASP A 163 2.53 -2.80 28.58
N ARG A 164 1.91 -2.89 29.74
CA ARG A 164 2.62 -2.77 31.03
C ARG A 164 3.47 -3.98 31.39
N VAL A 165 3.26 -5.12 30.73
CA VAL A 165 3.97 -6.37 31.03
C VAL A 165 5.24 -6.49 30.19
N TYR A 166 5.12 -6.28 28.90
CA TYR A 166 6.22 -6.48 27.93
C TYR A 166 6.77 -5.16 27.35
N GLY A 167 6.20 -4.03 27.72
CA GLY A 167 6.55 -2.73 27.14
C GLY A 167 6.02 -2.54 25.72
N GLY A 168 6.15 -1.29 25.21
CA GLY A 168 5.68 -0.90 23.88
C GLY A 168 4.17 -0.76 23.76
N PHE A 169 3.69 -0.56 22.54
CA PHE A 169 2.28 -0.27 22.25
C PHE A 169 1.65 -1.36 21.39
N GLY A 170 0.36 -1.63 21.59
CA GLY A 170 -0.42 -2.57 20.83
C GLY A 170 -0.18 -4.04 21.18
N VAL A 171 -0.65 -4.93 20.30
CA VAL A 171 -0.51 -6.39 20.41
C VAL A 171 0.65 -6.89 19.54
N GLN A 172 1.12 -8.12 19.81
CA GLN A 172 2.23 -8.71 19.04
C GLN A 172 1.85 -8.98 17.56
N PRO A 173 2.79 -8.80 16.62
CA PRO A 173 4.16 -8.30 16.78
C PRO A 173 4.20 -6.78 17.03
N LYS A 174 5.06 -6.34 17.97
CA LYS A 174 5.21 -4.92 18.30
C LYS A 174 6.36 -4.31 17.52
N PHE A 175 6.10 -3.12 16.96
CA PHE A 175 7.09 -2.29 16.30
C PHE A 175 7.32 -1.01 17.09
N PRO A 176 8.52 -0.42 17.03
CA PRO A 176 8.77 0.90 17.62
C PRO A 176 7.84 1.94 16.96
N ILE A 177 7.00 2.59 17.75
CA ILE A 177 6.15 3.69 17.28
C ILE A 177 6.82 4.99 17.75
N SER A 178 7.84 5.44 17.01
CA SER A 178 8.63 6.64 17.33
C SER A 178 7.77 7.90 17.47
N ASP A 179 6.76 8.05 16.62
CA ASP A 179 5.88 9.21 16.62
C ASP A 179 5.04 9.29 17.91
N ALA A 180 4.57 8.15 18.42
CA ALA A 180 3.88 8.10 19.71
C ALA A 180 4.80 8.47 20.88
N LEU A 181 6.07 8.04 20.84
CA LEU A 181 7.07 8.40 21.85
C LEU A 181 7.42 9.89 21.80
N LEU A 182 7.64 10.45 20.61
CA LEU A 182 7.89 11.88 20.41
C LEU A 182 6.69 12.72 20.85
N PHE A 183 5.47 12.27 20.56
CA PHE A 183 4.26 12.94 21.02
C PHE A 183 4.21 12.99 22.54
N LEU A 184 4.43 11.85 23.22
CA LEU A 184 4.44 11.79 24.68
C LEU A 184 5.54 12.65 25.31
N GLU A 185 6.75 12.69 24.71
CA GLU A 185 7.86 13.52 25.18
C GLU A 185 7.52 15.01 25.10
N ASN A 186 6.83 15.45 24.06
CA ASN A 186 6.42 16.84 23.89
C ASN A 186 5.25 17.26 24.79
N MET A 187 4.57 16.30 25.43
CA MET A 187 3.46 16.56 26.35
C MET A 187 3.92 16.74 27.82
N TYR A 188 5.20 16.49 28.11
CA TYR A 188 5.83 16.65 29.41
C TYR A 188 6.52 18.03 29.52
#